data_3c136d8ef16d828005071d1f19b4767d
#
_entry.id   3c136d8ef16d828005071d1f19b4767d
#
_cell.length_a   1.000
_cell.length_b   1.000
_cell.length_c   1.000
_cell.angle_alpha   90.00
_cell.angle_beta   90.00
_cell.angle_gamma   90.00
#
_symmetry.space_group_name_H-M   'P 1'
#
loop_
_entity.id
_entity.type
_entity.pdbx_description
1 polymer ?
#
loop_
_entity_poly.entity_id
_entity_poly.type
_entity_poly.pdbx_seq_one_letter_code
_entity_poly.pdbx_strand_id
1 'polypeptide(L)' 'MFETDETLIRRILQGKDREAGELLVERHYKRIYKEIYLKTSDEELAKDLTQEAFIQILKNLYQFDSKK' A
#
# COMPACT_ATOMS: atom_id res chain seq x y z
N MET A 1 15.39 12.77 6.52
CA MET A 1 14.35 13.40 5.70
C MET A 1 13.46 12.35 5.07
N PHE A 2 12.17 12.55 5.13
CA PHE A 2 11.23 11.55 4.64
C PHE A 2 10.78 11.86 3.24
N GLU A 3 10.73 10.83 2.40
CA GLU A 3 10.16 10.99 1.08
C GLU A 3 8.64 11.07 1.20
N THR A 4 8.03 11.84 0.30
CA THR A 4 6.58 11.95 0.27
C THR A 4 5.97 10.69 -0.37
N ASP A 5 4.67 10.51 -0.14
CA ASP A 5 3.95 9.41 -0.79
C ASP A 5 4.05 9.52 -2.31
N GLU A 6 3.96 10.75 -2.82
CA GLU A 6 4.08 10.98 -4.26
C GLU A 6 5.42 10.48 -4.80
N THR A 7 6.50 10.74 -4.05
CA THR A 7 7.81 10.29 -4.47
C THR A 7 7.90 8.78 -4.45
N LEU A 8 7.35 8.15 -3.41
CA LEU A 8 7.35 6.70 -3.33
C LEU A 8 6.56 6.07 -4.46
N ILE A 9 5.40 6.63 -4.76
CA ILE A 9 4.59 6.13 -5.86
C ILE A 9 5.34 6.28 -7.19
N ARG A 10 6.00 7.42 -7.39
CA ARG A 10 6.78 7.63 -8.59
C ARG A 10 7.89 6.58 -8.73
N ARG A 11 8.57 6.27 -7.62
CA ARG A 11 9.61 5.25 -7.63
C ARG A 11 9.05 3.89 -8.04
N ILE A 12 7.86 3.56 -7.58
CA ILE A 12 7.21 2.32 -7.96
C ILE A 12 6.83 2.32 -9.43
N LEU A 13 6.22 3.40 -9.89
CA LEU A 13 5.74 3.48 -11.26
C LEU A 13 6.87 3.48 -12.27
N GLN A 14 7.96 4.16 -11.96
CA GLN A 14 9.08 4.30 -12.89
C GLN A 14 10.07 3.15 -12.79
N GLY A 15 10.34 2.66 -11.58
CA GLY A 15 11.40 1.69 -11.37
C GLY A 15 10.98 0.38 -10.73
N LYS A 16 9.69 0.20 -10.48
CA LYS A 16 9.20 -1.00 -9.79
C LYS A 16 9.89 -1.22 -8.46
N ASP A 17 10.14 -0.14 -7.73
CA ASP A 17 10.94 -0.12 -6.52
C ASP A 17 10.22 -0.79 -5.36
N ARG A 18 10.72 -1.93 -4.92
CA ARG A 18 10.12 -2.69 -3.83
C ARG A 18 10.19 -1.97 -2.49
N GLU A 19 11.32 -1.33 -2.24
CA GLU A 19 11.48 -0.60 -1.00
C GLU A 19 10.44 0.50 -0.87
N ALA A 20 10.17 1.19 -1.97
CA ALA A 20 9.16 2.24 -1.96
C ALA A 20 7.78 1.66 -1.62
N GLY A 21 7.47 0.48 -2.15
CA GLY A 21 6.22 -0.18 -1.84
C GLY A 21 6.12 -0.54 -0.37
N GLU A 22 7.19 -1.07 0.19
CA GLU A 22 7.22 -1.42 1.60
C GLU A 22 7.04 -0.21 2.49
N LEU A 23 7.67 0.90 2.11
CA LEU A 23 7.54 2.13 2.88
C LEU A 23 6.11 2.67 2.84
N LEU A 24 5.46 2.58 1.69
CA LEU A 24 4.07 3.01 1.59
C LEU A 24 3.16 2.19 2.50
N VAL A 25 3.34 0.87 2.48
CA VAL A 25 2.56 -0.02 3.34
C VAL A 25 2.81 0.32 4.80
N GLU A 26 4.07 0.47 5.18
CA GLU A 26 4.44 0.76 6.56
C GLU A 26 3.81 2.05 7.05
N ARG A 27 3.78 3.07 6.21
CA ARG A 27 3.21 4.36 6.59
C ARG A 27 1.72 4.32 6.85
N HIS A 28 1.00 3.53 6.07
CA HIS A 28 -0.45 3.60 6.07
C HIS A 28 -1.15 2.39 6.67
N TYR A 29 -0.40 1.34 7.01
CA TYR A 29 -0.98 0.10 7.47
C TYR A 29 -1.87 0.28 8.70
N LYS A 30 -1.34 0.94 9.71
CA LYS A 30 -2.08 1.07 10.97
C LYS A 30 -3.39 1.81 10.80
N ARG A 31 -3.39 2.86 10.01
CA ARG A 31 -4.59 3.65 9.80
C ARG A 31 -5.65 2.87 9.04
N ILE A 32 -5.24 2.19 7.99
CA ILE A 32 -6.19 1.42 7.18
C ILE A 32 -6.69 0.22 7.96
N TYR A 33 -5.81 -0.44 8.70
CA TYR A 33 -6.20 -1.56 9.54
C TYR A 33 -7.26 -1.11 10.55
N LYS A 34 -7.03 0.02 11.20
CA LYS A 34 -7.95 0.53 12.21
C LYS A 34 -9.33 0.82 11.61
N GLU A 35 -9.35 1.43 10.43
CA GLU A 35 -10.62 1.72 9.77
C GLU A 35 -11.39 0.45 9.44
N ILE A 36 -10.69 -0.55 8.94
CA ILE A 36 -11.32 -1.82 8.60
C ILE A 36 -11.77 -2.54 9.86
N TYR A 37 -10.95 -2.49 10.90
CA TYR A 37 -11.31 -3.13 12.16
C TYR A 37 -12.58 -2.52 12.75
N LEU A 38 -12.72 -1.20 12.68
CA LEU A 38 -13.91 -0.54 13.21
C LEU A 38 -15.18 -0.99 12.50
N LYS A 39 -15.05 -1.38 11.24
CA LYS A 39 -16.19 -1.84 10.46
C LYS A 39 -16.50 -3.32 10.65
N THR A 40 -15.47 -4.13 10.86
CA THR A 40 -15.64 -5.57 10.95
C THR A 40 -15.76 -6.07 12.38
N SER A 41 -15.16 -5.37 13.33
CA SER A 41 -15.05 -5.78 14.73
C SER A 41 -14.39 -7.15 14.86
N ASP A 42 -13.58 -7.53 13.89
CA ASP A 42 -12.93 -8.84 13.84
C ASP A 42 -11.46 -8.62 13.48
N GLU A 43 -10.59 -8.91 14.46
CA GLU A 43 -9.16 -8.65 14.32
C GLU A 43 -8.52 -9.44 13.19
N GLU A 44 -8.86 -10.73 13.10
CA GLU A 44 -8.31 -11.59 12.05
C GLU A 44 -8.76 -11.14 10.67
N LEU A 45 -10.05 -10.89 10.56
CA LEU A 45 -10.61 -10.44 9.29
C LEU A 45 -10.04 -9.09 8.87
N ALA A 46 -9.90 -8.17 9.83
CA ALA A 46 -9.36 -6.85 9.52
C ALA A 46 -7.93 -6.96 9.01
N LYS A 47 -7.14 -7.86 9.62
CA LYS A 47 -5.77 -8.08 9.19
C LYS A 47 -5.73 -8.63 7.76
N ASP A 48 -6.55 -9.62 7.48
CA ASP A 48 -6.60 -10.21 6.14
C ASP A 48 -7.02 -9.20 5.09
N LEU A 49 -8.07 -8.42 5.39
CA LEU A 49 -8.57 -7.42 4.46
C LEU A 49 -7.55 -6.30 4.22
N THR A 50 -6.83 -5.92 5.27
CA THR A 50 -5.81 -4.89 5.13
C THR A 50 -4.69 -5.37 4.22
N GLN A 51 -4.23 -6.60 4.42
CA GLN A 51 -3.19 -7.17 3.57
C GLN A 51 -3.66 -7.28 2.13
N GLU A 52 -4.89 -7.74 1.95
CA GLU A 52 -5.45 -7.87 0.61
C GLU A 52 -5.51 -6.51 -0.10
N ALA A 53 -5.93 -5.48 0.62
CA ALA A 53 -6.01 -4.14 0.05
C ALA A 53 -4.65 -3.65 -0.44
N PHE A 54 -3.61 -3.83 0.38
CA PHE A 54 -2.27 -3.40 -0.01
C PHE A 54 -1.71 -4.23 -1.14
N ILE A 55 -1.98 -5.53 -1.14
CA ILE A 55 -1.54 -6.39 -2.25
C ILE A 55 -2.15 -5.89 -3.56
N GLN A 56 -3.44 -5.58 -3.56
CA GLN A 56 -4.09 -5.08 -4.75
C GLN A 56 -3.52 -3.74 -5.22
N ILE A 57 -3.31 -2.83 -4.28
CA ILE A 57 -2.75 -1.52 -4.62
C ILE A 57 -1.37 -1.67 -5.22
N LEU A 58 -0.50 -2.42 -4.57
CA LEU A 58 0.87 -2.60 -5.06
C LEU A 58 0.90 -3.34 -6.38
N LYS A 59 0.06 -4.35 -6.52
CA LYS A 59 -0.02 -5.09 -7.77
C LYS A 59 -0.37 -4.16 -8.92
N ASN A 60 -1.37 -3.31 -8.72
CA ASN A 60 -1.76 -2.36 -9.75
C ASN A 60 -0.65 -1.38 -10.07
N LEU A 61 0.05 -0.88 -9.05
CA LEU A 61 1.14 0.05 -9.27
C LEU A 61 2.30 -0.59 -10.02
N TYR A 62 2.65 -1.81 -9.65
CA TYR A 62 3.78 -2.49 -10.29
C TYR A 62 3.47 -2.89 -11.74
N GLN A 63 2.19 -3.10 -12.05
CA GLN A 63 1.80 -3.48 -13.40
C GLN A 63 1.50 -2.28 -14.29
N PHE A 64 1.48 -1.10 -13.71
CA PHE A 64 1.19 0.10 -14.48
C PHE A 64 2.28 0.34 -15.54
N ASP A 65 1.84 0.62 -16.76
CA ASP A 65 2.75 0.91 -17.86
C ASP A 65 2.59 2.38 -18.24
N SER A 66 3.56 3.19 -17.84
CA SER A 66 3.52 4.62 -18.07
C SER A 66 3.86 5.01 -19.50
N LYS A 67 4.21 4.06 -20.33
CA LYS A 67 4.57 4.33 -21.71
C LYS A 67 3.36 4.43 -22.63
N LYS A 68 2.22 4.11 -22.12
CA LYS A 68 1.00 4.17 -22.92
C LYS A 68 0.45 5.55 -23.07
#